data_5752e17077993da69b933c4718dd2a37
#
_entry.id   5752e17077993da69b933c4718dd2a37
#
_cell.length_a   1.000
_cell.length_b   1.000
_cell.length_c   1.000
_cell.angle_alpha   90.00
_cell.angle_beta   90.00
_cell.angle_gamma   90.00
#
_symmetry.space_group_name_H-M   'P 1'
#
loop_
_entity.id
_entity.type
_entity.pdbx_description
1 polymer ?
#
loop_
_entity_poly.entity_id
_entity_poly.type
_entity_poly.pdbx_seq_one_letter_code
_entity_poly.pdbx_strand_id
1 'polypeptide(L)'
;MAPTFYQLAPSTWGAGQEIPVGHISQAALFTDFAAIRGTAYLDVVLEANPLNRSWRVRRRGAGDMSGPVLGEVSPEWRAQFPEIERVHESFLRPATLAAVKLDPDSGRFEVDVVLPEPQLAVPRNDAPATTVVLPAGDMLVIDTSVGEFTAEELAARSPGQWLVGLQLIDATGDSTENPTVLATLNGQVLGGFAEEENAQL
;
A
#
# COMPACT_ATOMS: atom_id res chain seq x y z
N MET A 1 20.90 -3.88 -2.22
CA MET A 1 20.48 -3.40 -0.89
C MET A 1 19.00 -3.69 -0.79
N ALA A 2 18.54 -4.33 0.27
CA ALA A 2 17.10 -4.61 0.42
C ALA A 2 16.31 -3.29 0.51
N PRO A 3 15.08 -3.21 -0.01
CA PRO A 3 14.27 -2.00 0.12
C PRO A 3 14.00 -1.73 1.61
N THR A 4 14.20 -0.49 2.04
CA THR A 4 13.94 -0.06 3.43
C THR A 4 12.52 0.48 3.61
N PHE A 5 11.76 0.58 2.53
CA PHE A 5 10.40 1.10 2.50
C PHE A 5 9.41 0.04 2.02
N TYR A 6 8.26 0.04 2.64
CA TYR A 6 7.08 -0.70 2.18
C TYR A 6 6.07 0.32 1.65
N GLN A 7 5.78 0.27 0.35
CA GLN A 7 4.82 1.18 -0.25
C GLN A 7 3.39 0.72 0.11
N LEU A 8 2.71 1.52 0.91
CA LEU A 8 1.27 1.38 1.09
C LEU A 8 0.60 1.82 -0.22
N ALA A 9 -0.38 1.06 -0.68
CA ALA A 9 -1.09 1.34 -1.93
C ALA A 9 -2.36 2.18 -1.65
N PRO A 10 -2.26 3.52 -1.59
CA PRO A 10 -3.39 4.35 -1.18
C PRO A 10 -4.51 4.39 -2.21
N SER A 11 -4.28 3.92 -3.43
CA SER A 11 -5.18 4.19 -4.54
C SER A 11 -5.43 3.05 -5.52
N THR A 12 -5.04 1.83 -5.22
CA THR A 12 -5.29 0.72 -6.17
C THR A 12 -6.79 0.49 -6.38
N TRP A 13 -7.64 0.89 -5.43
CA TRP A 13 -9.08 0.61 -5.42
C TRP A 13 -9.97 1.83 -5.17
N GLY A 14 -9.45 3.04 -5.30
CA GLY A 14 -10.21 4.26 -5.06
C GLY A 14 -9.41 5.32 -4.32
N ALA A 15 -10.04 6.43 -4.03
CA ALA A 15 -9.42 7.47 -3.23
C ALA A 15 -9.13 6.93 -1.83
N GLY A 16 -7.86 6.96 -1.41
CA GLY A 16 -7.49 6.72 -0.02
C GLY A 16 -8.18 7.75 0.88
N GLN A 17 -8.32 7.41 2.17
CA GLN A 17 -8.80 8.38 3.14
C GLN A 17 -7.70 9.36 3.51
N GLU A 18 -8.05 10.63 3.60
CA GLU A 18 -7.16 11.69 4.09
C GLU A 18 -7.19 11.68 5.62
N ILE A 19 -6.03 11.41 6.23
CA ILE A 19 -5.84 11.36 7.68
C ILE A 19 -5.12 12.63 8.12
N PRO A 20 -5.70 13.46 8.99
CA PRO A 20 -5.12 14.74 9.35
C PRO A 20 -3.82 14.58 10.14
N VAL A 21 -2.85 15.39 9.79
CA VAL A 21 -1.55 15.50 10.46
C VAL A 21 -1.58 16.67 11.43
N GLY A 22 -1.32 16.39 12.70
CA GLY A 22 -1.16 17.42 13.72
C GLY A 22 0.29 17.92 13.85
N HIS A 23 0.47 18.99 14.63
CA HIS A 23 1.81 19.55 14.92
C HIS A 23 2.66 19.82 13.68
N ILE A 24 2.04 20.40 12.65
CA ILE A 24 2.66 20.60 11.34
C ILE A 24 3.83 21.58 11.45
N SER A 25 4.99 21.16 10.92
CA SER A 25 6.17 22.01 10.78
C SER A 25 6.00 22.95 9.60
N GLN A 26 5.41 24.13 9.84
CA GLN A 26 5.17 25.14 8.81
C GLN A 26 6.43 25.56 8.08
N ALA A 27 7.53 25.71 8.82
CA ALA A 27 8.82 26.11 8.24
C ALA A 27 9.39 25.06 7.27
N ALA A 28 9.16 23.76 7.55
CA ALA A 28 9.62 22.69 6.66
C ALA A 28 8.89 22.66 5.31
N LEU A 29 7.66 23.20 5.27
CA LEU A 29 6.84 23.25 4.07
C LEU A 29 6.98 24.56 3.30
N PHE A 30 7.26 25.65 4.01
CA PHE A 30 7.24 26.98 3.41
C PHE A 30 8.22 27.15 2.24
N THR A 31 9.41 26.58 2.36
CA THR A 31 10.44 26.69 1.32
C THR A 31 10.00 26.11 -0.02
N ASP A 32 9.31 24.97 0.02
CA ASP A 32 8.95 24.22 -1.19
C ASP A 32 7.54 24.56 -1.71
N PHE A 33 6.66 25.03 -0.81
CA PHE A 33 5.22 25.13 -1.10
C PHE A 33 4.62 26.53 -0.91
N ALA A 34 5.41 27.57 -0.60
CA ALA A 34 4.90 28.93 -0.40
C ALA A 34 4.09 29.49 -1.58
N ALA A 35 4.37 29.02 -2.81
CA ALA A 35 3.68 29.46 -4.02
C ALA A 35 2.61 28.47 -4.52
N ILE A 36 2.30 27.43 -3.73
CA ILE A 36 1.36 26.41 -4.16
C ILE A 36 -0.04 26.99 -4.32
N ARG A 37 -0.75 26.53 -5.37
CA ARG A 37 -2.17 26.79 -5.58
C ARG A 37 -2.87 25.43 -5.70
N GLY A 38 -3.78 25.14 -4.77
CA GLY A 38 -4.45 23.85 -4.69
C GLY A 38 -3.70 22.85 -3.82
N THR A 39 -3.73 21.58 -4.19
CA THR A 39 -3.12 20.47 -3.43
C THR A 39 -1.85 20.00 -4.12
N ALA A 40 -0.78 19.84 -3.36
CA ALA A 40 0.41 19.11 -3.80
C ALA A 40 0.53 17.79 -3.04
N TYR A 41 1.14 16.81 -3.68
CA TYR A 41 1.39 15.50 -3.07
C TYR A 41 2.90 15.30 -2.86
N LEU A 42 3.22 14.73 -1.71
CA LEU A 42 4.59 14.38 -1.29
C LEU A 42 4.69 12.91 -0.96
N ASP A 43 5.81 12.32 -1.32
CA ASP A 43 6.20 11.02 -0.74
C ASP A 43 6.60 11.20 0.72
N VAL A 44 5.95 10.44 1.59
CA VAL A 44 6.21 10.44 3.03
C VAL A 44 6.39 9.03 3.56
N VAL A 45 7.03 8.95 4.72
CA VAL A 45 7.15 7.72 5.51
C VAL A 45 6.54 7.94 6.89
N LEU A 46 5.93 6.88 7.41
CA LEU A 46 5.37 6.86 8.75
C LEU A 46 6.38 6.20 9.69
N GLU A 47 6.87 6.95 10.66
CA GLU A 47 7.78 6.43 11.68
C GLU A 47 7.05 6.29 13.02
N ALA A 48 7.08 5.10 13.61
CA ALA A 48 6.49 4.91 14.93
C ALA A 48 7.18 5.80 15.96
N ASN A 49 6.38 6.61 16.68
CA ASN A 49 6.87 7.39 17.81
C ASN A 49 6.62 6.60 19.11
N PRO A 50 7.66 6.06 19.76
CA PRO A 50 7.48 5.24 20.96
C PRO A 50 7.02 6.03 22.18
N LEU A 51 7.19 7.36 22.18
CA LEU A 51 6.89 8.19 23.35
C LEU A 51 5.40 8.44 23.55
N ASN A 52 4.67 8.65 22.47
CA ASN A 52 3.25 9.02 22.51
C ASN A 52 2.36 8.14 21.64
N ARG A 53 2.90 7.06 21.06
CA ARG A 53 2.19 6.13 20.19
C ARG A 53 1.59 6.77 18.93
N SER A 54 2.08 7.94 18.49
CA SER A 54 1.76 8.55 17.20
C SER A 54 2.60 7.96 16.08
N TRP A 55 2.31 8.33 14.83
CA TRP A 55 3.27 8.21 13.75
C TRP A 55 3.84 9.59 13.42
N ARG A 56 5.17 9.73 13.38
CA ARG A 56 5.82 10.88 12.77
C ARG A 56 5.73 10.77 11.27
N VAL A 57 5.18 11.80 10.65
CA VAL A 57 5.14 11.93 9.19
C VAL A 57 6.42 12.60 8.75
N ARG A 58 7.24 11.89 8.02
CA ARG A 58 8.52 12.39 7.56
C ARG A 58 8.57 12.41 6.04
N ARG A 59 9.06 13.50 5.45
CA ARG A 59 9.28 13.57 4.00
C ARG A 59 10.28 12.47 3.59
N ARG A 60 9.96 11.77 2.51
CA ARG A 60 10.89 10.83 1.89
C ARG A 60 11.94 11.61 1.11
N GLY A 61 13.22 11.43 1.44
CA GLY A 61 14.34 12.00 0.71
C GLY A 61 14.78 11.11 -0.45
N ALA A 62 15.75 11.57 -1.22
CA ALA A 62 16.37 10.76 -2.26
C ALA A 62 17.12 9.55 -1.65
N GLY A 63 16.93 8.38 -2.21
CA GLY A 63 17.48 7.13 -1.66
C GLY A 63 16.84 6.78 -0.31
N ASP A 64 17.65 6.28 0.63
CA ASP A 64 17.22 5.89 1.99
C ASP A 64 17.27 7.06 3.00
N MET A 65 17.53 8.28 2.56
CA MET A 65 17.62 9.42 3.45
C MET A 65 16.24 9.86 3.91
N SER A 66 16.07 10.02 5.22
CA SER A 66 14.87 10.61 5.80
C SER A 66 14.97 12.14 5.74
N GLY A 67 13.98 12.77 5.13
CA GLY A 67 13.82 14.22 5.13
C GLY A 67 13.30 14.76 6.48
N PRO A 68 12.87 16.02 6.53
CA PRO A 68 12.33 16.64 7.74
C PRO A 68 11.03 15.99 8.19
N VAL A 69 10.76 16.06 9.51
CA VAL A 69 9.45 15.72 10.08
C VAL A 69 8.47 16.83 9.69
N LEU A 70 7.35 16.45 9.10
CA LEU A 70 6.28 17.36 8.69
C LEU A 70 5.25 17.56 9.79
N GLY A 71 5.02 16.53 10.62
CA GLY A 71 4.06 16.53 11.71
C GLY A 71 3.82 15.13 12.25
N GLU A 72 2.69 14.92 12.93
CA GLU A 72 2.34 13.65 13.55
C GLU A 72 0.89 13.25 13.25
N VAL A 73 0.67 11.98 12.91
CA VAL A 73 -0.66 11.34 12.93
C VAL A 73 -0.94 10.89 14.34
N SER A 74 -2.11 11.23 14.86
CA SER A 74 -2.45 10.95 16.26
C SER A 74 -2.54 9.46 16.60
N PRO A 75 -2.40 9.09 17.89
CA PRO A 75 -2.54 7.71 18.35
C PRO A 75 -3.90 7.10 18.02
N GLU A 76 -4.97 7.90 18.01
CA GLU A 76 -6.33 7.46 17.71
C GLU A 76 -6.47 7.01 16.25
N TRP A 77 -5.85 7.75 15.34
CA TRP A 77 -5.79 7.37 13.93
C TRP A 77 -4.89 6.15 13.73
N ARG A 78 -3.70 6.15 14.34
CA ARG A 78 -2.77 5.00 14.26
C ARG A 78 -3.44 3.70 14.70
N ALA A 79 -4.25 3.73 15.75
CA ALA A 79 -4.93 2.55 16.29
C ALA A 79 -5.94 1.93 15.31
N GLN A 80 -6.38 2.67 14.29
CA GLN A 80 -7.28 2.15 13.27
C GLN A 80 -6.57 1.30 12.21
N PHE A 81 -5.23 1.34 12.16
CA PHE A 81 -4.40 0.65 11.16
C PHE A 81 -3.43 -0.35 11.82
N PRO A 82 -3.91 -1.36 12.55
CA PRO A 82 -3.04 -2.28 13.27
C PRO A 82 -2.10 -3.06 12.35
N GLU A 83 -2.51 -3.33 11.10
CA GLU A 83 -1.69 -4.08 10.15
C GLU A 83 -0.43 -3.32 9.69
N ILE A 84 -0.42 -1.99 9.78
CA ILE A 84 0.78 -1.20 9.46
C ILE A 84 1.89 -1.46 10.48
N GLU A 85 1.56 -1.87 11.71
CA GLU A 85 2.58 -2.23 12.72
C GLU A 85 3.41 -3.44 12.29
N ARG A 86 2.85 -4.38 11.52
CA ARG A 86 3.60 -5.53 10.96
C ARG A 86 4.71 -5.06 10.02
N VAL A 87 4.50 -3.94 9.32
CA VAL A 87 5.53 -3.33 8.46
C VAL A 87 6.68 -2.82 9.33
N HIS A 88 6.38 -2.14 10.45
CA HIS A 88 7.41 -1.69 11.40
C HIS A 88 8.15 -2.86 12.05
N GLU A 89 7.44 -3.92 12.44
CA GLU A 89 8.01 -5.13 13.03
C GLU A 89 8.95 -5.86 12.05
N SER A 90 8.70 -5.72 10.76
CA SER A 90 9.57 -6.23 9.68
C SER A 90 10.78 -5.32 9.39
N PHE A 91 11.03 -4.31 10.21
CA PHE A 91 12.08 -3.29 10.05
C PHE A 91 11.97 -2.49 8.74
N LEU A 92 10.80 -2.45 8.14
CA LEU A 92 10.47 -1.61 7.00
C LEU A 92 9.77 -0.34 7.45
N ARG A 93 9.84 0.69 6.62
CA ARG A 93 9.14 1.95 6.86
C ARG A 93 7.93 2.03 5.93
N PRO A 94 6.71 2.13 6.46
CA PRO A 94 5.53 2.36 5.64
C PRO A 94 5.66 3.69 4.89
N ALA A 95 5.58 3.64 3.56
CA ALA A 95 5.65 4.81 2.68
C ALA A 95 4.29 5.04 2.02
N THR A 96 3.90 6.29 1.92
CA THR A 96 2.65 6.70 1.28
C THR A 96 2.76 8.13 0.76
N LEU A 97 1.64 8.73 0.38
CA LEU A 97 1.54 10.12 -0.02
C LEU A 97 0.98 10.98 1.11
N ALA A 98 1.41 12.24 1.18
CA ALA A 98 0.74 13.27 1.93
C ALA A 98 0.25 14.38 1.00
N ALA A 99 -0.99 14.79 1.17
CA ALA A 99 -1.58 15.94 0.53
C ALA A 99 -1.22 17.19 1.34
N VAL A 100 -0.65 18.19 0.69
CA VAL A 100 -0.30 19.48 1.28
C VAL A 100 -1.16 20.56 0.63
N LYS A 101 -1.85 21.32 1.45
CA LYS A 101 -2.71 22.44 1.04
C LYS A 101 -2.28 23.69 1.78
N LEU A 102 -2.31 24.85 1.13
CA LEU A 102 -2.16 26.15 1.79
C LEU A 102 -3.55 26.72 2.02
N ASP A 103 -3.92 26.88 3.29
CA ASP A 103 -5.15 27.55 3.65
C ASP A 103 -5.01 29.06 3.34
N PRO A 104 -5.81 29.59 2.41
CA PRO A 104 -5.69 30.99 1.97
C PRO A 104 -6.08 32.00 3.05
N ASP A 105 -6.93 31.60 4.00
CA ASP A 105 -7.45 32.48 5.04
C ASP A 105 -6.45 32.65 6.20
N SER A 106 -5.83 31.57 6.62
CA SER A 106 -4.86 31.58 7.71
C SER A 106 -3.40 31.71 7.23
N GLY A 107 -3.12 31.45 5.95
CA GLY A 107 -1.78 31.37 5.38
C GLY A 107 -0.96 30.21 5.95
N ARG A 108 -1.61 29.18 6.51
CA ARG A 108 -0.97 28.01 7.09
C ARG A 108 -1.11 26.79 6.19
N PHE A 109 -0.11 25.93 6.24
CA PHE A 109 -0.21 24.63 5.56
C PHE A 109 -1.05 23.66 6.40
N GLU A 110 -1.90 22.94 5.70
CA GLU A 110 -2.58 21.73 6.16
C GLU A 110 -1.93 20.54 5.47
N VAL A 111 -1.81 19.45 6.19
CA VAL A 111 -1.22 18.19 5.69
C VAL A 111 -2.13 17.06 6.09
N ASP A 112 -2.48 16.24 5.11
CA ASP A 112 -3.21 14.99 5.30
C ASP A 112 -2.39 13.85 4.74
N VAL A 113 -2.24 12.75 5.50
CA VAL A 113 -1.65 11.52 4.98
C VAL A 113 -2.74 10.73 4.25
N VAL A 114 -2.43 10.26 3.05
CA VAL A 114 -3.36 9.46 2.26
C VAL A 114 -3.11 7.99 2.57
N LEU A 115 -4.07 7.33 3.20
CA LEU A 115 -4.01 5.91 3.52
C LEU A 115 -5.18 5.17 2.85
N PRO A 116 -5.00 3.90 2.45
CA PRO A 116 -6.12 3.07 2.04
C PRO A 116 -7.03 2.81 3.25
N GLU A 117 -8.16 2.16 3.03
CA GLU A 117 -8.96 1.64 4.14
C GLU A 117 -8.12 0.69 5.00
N PRO A 118 -8.32 0.64 6.33
CA PRO A 118 -7.47 -0.16 7.24
C PRO A 118 -7.26 -1.60 6.81
N GLN A 119 -8.32 -2.27 6.33
CA GLN A 119 -8.29 -3.65 5.86
C GLN A 119 -7.55 -3.85 4.51
N LEU A 120 -7.25 -2.76 3.80
CA LEU A 120 -6.54 -2.75 2.52
C LEU A 120 -5.13 -2.15 2.63
N ALA A 121 -4.69 -1.80 3.84
CA ALA A 121 -3.41 -1.12 4.03
C ALA A 121 -2.20 -2.05 3.85
N VAL A 122 -2.32 -3.29 4.32
CA VAL A 122 -1.25 -4.29 4.27
C VAL A 122 -1.88 -5.66 4.03
N PRO A 123 -1.26 -6.55 3.24
CA PRO A 123 -1.76 -7.91 3.06
C PRO A 123 -1.89 -8.65 4.38
N ARG A 124 -2.98 -9.39 4.54
CA ARG A 124 -3.31 -10.13 5.77
C ARG A 124 -2.53 -11.43 5.94
N ASN A 125 -1.96 -11.94 4.85
CA ASN A 125 -1.12 -13.12 4.87
C ASN A 125 0.34 -12.78 4.61
N ASP A 126 1.22 -13.70 4.97
CA ASP A 126 2.65 -13.59 4.71
C ASP A 126 3.01 -14.39 3.46
N ALA A 127 3.97 -13.86 2.69
CA ALA A 127 4.57 -14.62 1.61
C ALA A 127 5.68 -15.54 2.14
N PRO A 128 5.87 -16.73 1.54
CA PRO A 128 7.03 -17.56 1.85
C PRO A 128 8.35 -16.80 1.64
N ALA A 129 9.35 -17.06 2.47
CA ALA A 129 10.63 -16.35 2.46
C ALA A 129 11.39 -16.38 1.12
N THR A 130 11.09 -17.35 0.26
CA THR A 130 11.68 -17.51 -1.08
C THR A 130 10.85 -16.87 -2.19
N THR A 131 9.78 -16.15 -1.86
CA THR A 131 8.88 -15.55 -2.83
C THR A 131 9.48 -14.27 -3.40
N VAL A 132 9.35 -14.10 -4.71
CA VAL A 132 9.62 -12.84 -5.40
C VAL A 132 8.28 -12.14 -5.58
N VAL A 133 8.17 -10.92 -5.08
CA VAL A 133 6.99 -10.09 -5.29
C VAL A 133 7.13 -9.39 -6.65
N LEU A 134 6.16 -9.57 -7.51
CA LEU A 134 6.11 -8.87 -8.79
C LEU A 134 5.88 -7.37 -8.56
N PRO A 135 6.49 -6.51 -9.38
CA PRO A 135 6.24 -5.08 -9.32
C PRO A 135 4.77 -4.78 -9.62
N ALA A 136 4.30 -3.62 -9.16
CA ALA A 136 2.97 -3.14 -9.48
C ALA A 136 2.82 -3.00 -11.00
N GLY A 137 1.70 -3.48 -11.52
CA GLY A 137 1.32 -3.43 -12.93
C GLY A 137 -0.16 -3.10 -13.08
N ASP A 138 -0.73 -3.45 -14.23
CA ASP A 138 -2.15 -3.30 -14.47
C ASP A 138 -2.97 -4.24 -13.58
N MET A 139 -4.22 -3.87 -13.36
CA MET A 139 -5.14 -4.67 -12.58
C MET A 139 -5.68 -5.83 -13.43
N LEU A 140 -5.51 -7.03 -12.93
CA LEU A 140 -6.04 -8.25 -13.53
C LEU A 140 -7.19 -8.81 -12.69
N VAL A 141 -8.17 -9.42 -13.32
CA VAL A 141 -9.33 -10.02 -12.67
C VAL A 141 -9.17 -11.54 -12.60
N ILE A 142 -9.30 -12.09 -11.38
CA ILE A 142 -9.25 -13.54 -11.17
C ILE A 142 -10.66 -14.10 -11.29
N ASP A 143 -10.87 -15.05 -12.22
CA ASP A 143 -12.08 -15.87 -12.24
C ASP A 143 -12.01 -16.95 -11.15
N THR A 144 -12.73 -16.71 -10.08
CA THR A 144 -12.76 -17.62 -8.92
C THR A 144 -13.69 -18.80 -9.11
N SER A 145 -14.43 -18.91 -10.23
CA SER A 145 -15.37 -20.02 -10.49
C SER A 145 -14.65 -21.36 -10.68
N VAL A 146 -13.38 -21.32 -11.10
CA VAL A 146 -12.53 -22.50 -11.30
C VAL A 146 -11.63 -22.78 -10.09
N GLY A 147 -11.76 -21.99 -9.02
CA GLY A 147 -10.97 -22.12 -7.79
C GLY A 147 -11.52 -23.17 -6.83
N GLU A 148 -10.79 -23.39 -5.75
CA GLU A 148 -11.12 -24.35 -4.67
C GLU A 148 -11.90 -23.69 -3.52
N PHE A 149 -12.06 -22.35 -3.53
CA PHE A 149 -12.76 -21.61 -2.49
C PHE A 149 -14.26 -21.51 -2.77
N THR A 150 -15.04 -21.71 -1.75
CA THR A 150 -16.49 -21.44 -1.80
C THR A 150 -16.78 -19.94 -1.79
N ALA A 151 -17.95 -19.54 -2.27
CA ALA A 151 -18.38 -18.14 -2.21
C ALA A 151 -18.43 -17.58 -0.79
N GLU A 152 -18.75 -18.41 0.21
CA GLU A 152 -18.78 -18.03 1.63
C GLU A 152 -17.36 -17.75 2.15
N GLU A 153 -16.39 -18.59 1.81
CA GLU A 153 -15.00 -18.40 2.19
C GLU A 153 -14.38 -17.16 1.55
N LEU A 154 -14.73 -16.84 0.30
CA LEU A 154 -14.30 -15.62 -0.37
C LEU A 154 -14.95 -14.38 0.27
N ALA A 155 -16.26 -14.44 0.55
CA ALA A 155 -16.97 -13.36 1.22
C ALA A 155 -16.39 -13.05 2.61
N ALA A 156 -15.99 -14.07 3.37
CA ALA A 156 -15.36 -13.90 4.69
C ALA A 156 -13.97 -13.22 4.62
N ARG A 157 -13.32 -13.26 3.48
CA ARG A 157 -12.03 -12.60 3.24
C ARG A 157 -12.16 -11.17 2.70
N SER A 158 -13.34 -10.79 2.24
CA SER A 158 -13.65 -9.48 1.66
C SER A 158 -14.31 -8.54 2.70
N PRO A 159 -13.97 -7.25 2.70
CA PRO A 159 -12.85 -6.66 1.98
C PRO A 159 -11.51 -6.99 2.65
N GLY A 160 -10.46 -7.12 1.87
CA GLY A 160 -9.12 -7.38 2.38
C GLY A 160 -8.08 -7.40 1.28
N GLN A 161 -6.83 -7.11 1.65
CA GLN A 161 -5.68 -7.27 0.78
C GLN A 161 -4.98 -8.61 1.11
N TRP A 162 -4.60 -9.35 0.08
CA TRP A 162 -3.96 -10.65 0.21
C TRP A 162 -2.85 -10.77 -0.82
N LEU A 163 -1.72 -11.35 -0.42
CA LEU A 163 -0.70 -11.80 -1.35
C LEU A 163 -1.17 -13.11 -1.99
N VAL A 164 -1.21 -13.14 -3.29
CA VAL A 164 -1.53 -14.35 -4.08
C VAL A 164 -0.27 -14.86 -4.76
N GLY A 165 -0.08 -16.17 -4.76
CA GLY A 165 0.96 -16.82 -5.55
C GLY A 165 0.49 -16.99 -6.98
N LEU A 166 1.40 -16.84 -7.95
CA LEU A 166 1.15 -17.19 -9.33
C LEU A 166 1.83 -18.54 -9.60
N GLN A 167 1.07 -19.49 -10.13
CA GLN A 167 1.55 -20.81 -10.48
C GLN A 167 1.34 -21.03 -11.97
N LEU A 168 2.45 -21.28 -12.67
CA LEU A 168 2.42 -21.68 -14.07
C LEU A 168 2.06 -23.16 -14.18
N ILE A 169 1.04 -23.47 -14.95
CA ILE A 169 0.70 -24.83 -15.32
C ILE A 169 1.15 -25.05 -16.75
N ASP A 170 2.16 -25.89 -16.94
CA ASP A 170 2.56 -26.32 -18.26
C ASP A 170 1.44 -27.13 -18.90
N ALA A 171 0.97 -26.69 -20.05
CA ALA A 171 0.14 -27.54 -20.90
C ALA A 171 0.97 -28.78 -21.27
N THR A 172 0.59 -29.92 -20.73
CA THR A 172 1.31 -31.18 -20.95
C THR A 172 1.35 -31.49 -22.44
N GLY A 173 2.53 -31.32 -23.01
CA GLY A 173 3.03 -31.89 -24.27
C GLY A 173 2.10 -31.81 -25.49
N ASP A 174 2.48 -31.04 -26.45
CA ASP A 174 1.96 -30.97 -27.84
C ASP A 174 0.99 -29.85 -28.23
N SER A 175 0.64 -28.95 -27.30
CA SER A 175 -0.15 -27.79 -27.68
C SER A 175 0.72 -26.53 -27.76
N THR A 176 0.58 -25.80 -28.87
CA THR A 176 1.07 -24.43 -29.06
C THR A 176 0.27 -23.42 -28.21
N GLU A 177 -0.45 -23.90 -27.21
CA GLU A 177 -1.24 -23.09 -26.32
C GLU A 177 -0.33 -22.41 -25.30
N ASN A 178 -0.62 -21.15 -25.01
CA ASN A 178 0.07 -20.38 -23.97
C ASN A 178 -0.07 -21.09 -22.60
N PRO A 179 0.98 -21.09 -21.78
CA PRO A 179 0.90 -21.66 -20.44
C PRO A 179 -0.21 -21.00 -19.64
N THR A 180 -0.96 -21.79 -18.90
CA THR A 180 -2.03 -21.26 -18.03
C THR A 180 -1.45 -20.84 -16.70
N VAL A 181 -1.75 -19.61 -16.28
CA VAL A 181 -1.38 -19.10 -14.95
C VAL A 181 -2.57 -19.24 -14.00
N LEU A 182 -2.36 -19.85 -12.86
CA LEU A 182 -3.33 -19.88 -11.77
C LEU A 182 -2.88 -18.97 -10.62
N ALA A 183 -3.87 -18.29 -10.01
CA ALA A 183 -3.68 -17.61 -8.76
C ALA A 183 -3.92 -18.57 -7.60
N THR A 184 -3.04 -18.57 -6.61
CA THR A 184 -3.17 -19.38 -5.40
C THR A 184 -3.17 -18.50 -4.15
N LEU A 185 -3.97 -18.87 -3.15
CA LEU A 185 -3.99 -18.23 -1.84
C LEU A 185 -3.69 -19.27 -0.77
N ASN A 186 -2.58 -19.08 -0.06
CA ASN A 186 -2.10 -20.02 0.96
C ASN A 186 -1.95 -21.48 0.44
N GLY A 187 -1.59 -21.64 -0.83
CA GLY A 187 -1.38 -22.94 -1.47
C GLY A 187 -2.63 -23.59 -2.07
N GLN A 188 -3.82 -23.00 -1.92
CA GLN A 188 -5.05 -23.44 -2.57
C GLN A 188 -5.32 -22.60 -3.82
N VAL A 189 -5.89 -23.19 -4.86
CA VAL A 189 -6.22 -22.50 -6.09
C VAL A 189 -7.34 -21.49 -5.84
N LEU A 190 -7.03 -20.20 -6.01
CA LEU A 190 -7.99 -19.11 -5.90
C LEU A 190 -8.83 -19.00 -7.19
N GLY A 191 -8.19 -19.17 -8.35
CA GLY A 191 -8.82 -19.06 -9.64
C GLY A 191 -7.83 -18.93 -10.79
N GLY A 192 -8.34 -18.66 -11.97
CA GLY A 192 -7.57 -18.44 -13.20
C GLY A 192 -7.72 -17.01 -13.72
N PHE A 193 -7.01 -16.72 -14.79
CA PHE A 193 -7.10 -15.46 -15.52
C PHE A 193 -7.75 -15.70 -16.88
N ALA A 194 -8.41 -14.69 -17.44
CA ALA A 194 -8.88 -14.74 -18.81
C ALA A 194 -7.70 -14.94 -19.78
N GLU A 195 -7.95 -15.54 -20.95
CA GLU A 195 -6.91 -15.85 -21.93
C GLU A 195 -6.09 -14.63 -22.34
N GLU A 196 -6.75 -13.48 -22.49
CA GLU A 196 -6.11 -12.19 -22.83
C GLU A 196 -5.21 -11.68 -21.69
N GLU A 197 -5.55 -11.95 -20.45
CA GLU A 197 -4.78 -11.58 -19.26
C GLU A 197 -3.61 -12.54 -19.01
N ASN A 198 -3.80 -13.84 -19.28
CA ASN A 198 -2.73 -14.84 -19.25
C ASN A 198 -1.57 -14.50 -20.18
N ALA A 199 -1.85 -13.88 -21.32
CA ALA A 199 -0.81 -13.47 -22.26
C ALA A 199 0.04 -12.28 -21.80
N GLN A 200 -0.36 -11.61 -20.71
CA GLN A 200 0.35 -10.47 -20.12
C GLN A 200 1.23 -10.88 -18.93
N LEU A 201 1.02 -12.06 -18.37
CA LEU A 201 1.77 -12.63 -17.25
C LEU A 201 2.95 -13.47 -17.73
#